data_d80b43b0e61014327e07294f0b3797ea
#
_entry.id   d80b43b0e61014327e07294f0b3797ea
#
_cell.length_a   1.000
_cell.length_b   1.000
_cell.length_c   1.000
_cell.angle_alpha   90.00
_cell.angle_beta   90.00
_cell.angle_gamma   90.00
#
_symmetry.space_group_name_H-M   'P 1'
#
loop_
_entity.id
_entity.type
_entity.pdbx_description
1 polymer ?
#
loop_
_entity_poly.entity_id
_entity_poly.type
_entity_poly.pdbx_seq_one_letter_code
_entity_poly.pdbx_strand_id
1 'polypeptide(L)'
;MKKYNHPILFFTLSLVIPWVLWFVVAYWSHQPKAPNAFWTGFFELAGLLAPVGVAAYLFARDKALLSDLKARFIGKNLLSNRYFWITLLFPPISIIMAQLISLDLGHSLDQFYISGQPSFSSAPFNAWFVLCLAPVVEELAWHTYGTDALRSKCSLFISSVIFTLYWGLWHLPLFFVKDYYQSNIHAEGLLYTINFFVSLFAFVFIIN
;
A
#
# COMPACT_ATOMS: atom_id res chain seq x y z
N MET A 1 11.20 -17.17 13.94
CA MET A 1 11.55 -16.28 12.81
C MET A 1 12.38 -16.93 11.70
N LYS A 2 13.00 -18.09 11.89
CA LYS A 2 13.74 -18.82 10.81
C LYS A 2 12.84 -19.37 9.67
N LYS A 3 11.52 -19.20 9.77
CA LYS A 3 10.53 -19.70 8.80
C LYS A 3 10.48 -18.87 7.51
N TYR A 4 10.78 -17.56 7.58
CA TYR A 4 10.65 -16.61 6.47
C TYR A 4 11.94 -16.58 5.63
N ASN A 5 12.18 -17.66 4.87
CA ASN A 5 13.50 -17.91 4.26
C ASN A 5 13.69 -17.31 2.86
N HIS A 6 12.63 -16.76 2.25
CA HIS A 6 12.66 -16.30 0.86
C HIS A 6 12.35 -14.79 0.71
N PRO A 7 12.98 -13.87 1.50
CA PRO A 7 12.67 -12.44 1.37
C PRO A 7 13.01 -11.90 -0.02
N ILE A 8 14.14 -12.28 -0.60
CA ILE A 8 14.55 -11.80 -1.94
C ILE A 8 13.50 -12.21 -2.98
N LEU A 9 13.06 -13.47 -2.98
CA LEU A 9 12.05 -13.94 -3.91
C LEU A 9 10.73 -13.18 -3.73
N PHE A 10 10.28 -13.02 -2.46
CA PHE A 10 9.06 -12.27 -2.16
C PHE A 10 9.14 -10.84 -2.67
N PHE A 11 10.14 -10.08 -2.24
CA PHE A 11 10.26 -8.66 -2.60
C PHE A 11 10.50 -8.45 -4.10
N THR A 12 11.29 -9.31 -4.75
CA THR A 12 11.52 -9.20 -6.20
C THR A 12 10.24 -9.45 -6.99
N LEU A 13 9.53 -10.54 -6.74
CA LEU A 13 8.31 -10.86 -7.49
C LEU A 13 7.18 -9.87 -7.17
N SER A 14 7.03 -9.48 -5.91
CA SER A 14 6.04 -8.49 -5.46
C SER A 14 6.33 -7.07 -5.99
N LEU A 15 7.52 -6.79 -6.51
CA LEU A 15 7.86 -5.55 -7.20
C LEU A 15 7.72 -5.69 -8.72
N VAL A 16 8.37 -6.69 -9.29
CA VAL A 16 8.50 -6.82 -10.74
C VAL A 16 7.15 -7.09 -11.41
N ILE A 17 6.30 -7.94 -10.82
CA ILE A 17 5.00 -8.27 -11.42
C ILE A 17 4.08 -7.02 -11.48
N PRO A 18 3.84 -6.27 -10.38
CA PRO A 18 3.10 -5.02 -10.44
C PRO A 18 3.73 -4.00 -11.40
N TRP A 19 5.06 -3.85 -11.37
CA TRP A 19 5.74 -2.89 -12.24
C TRP A 19 5.49 -3.16 -13.71
N VAL A 20 5.62 -4.42 -14.15
CA VAL A 20 5.34 -4.80 -15.54
C VAL A 20 3.90 -4.45 -15.92
N LEU A 21 2.93 -4.82 -15.07
CA LEU A 21 1.51 -4.59 -15.33
C LEU A 21 1.17 -3.09 -15.32
N TRP A 22 1.64 -2.35 -14.35
CA TRP A 22 1.31 -0.93 -14.19
C TRP A 22 2.07 -0.02 -15.16
N PHE A 23 3.29 -0.37 -15.57
CA PHE A 23 3.94 0.36 -16.66
C PHE A 23 3.24 0.15 -18.00
N VAL A 24 2.62 -1.01 -18.23
CA VAL A 24 1.74 -1.20 -19.39
C VAL A 24 0.51 -0.29 -19.29
N VAL A 25 -0.12 -0.20 -18.11
CA VAL A 25 -1.24 0.73 -17.87
C VAL A 25 -0.79 2.18 -18.07
N ALA A 26 0.36 2.55 -17.51
CA ALA A 26 0.93 3.88 -17.70
C ALA A 26 1.13 4.21 -19.18
N TYR A 27 1.72 3.29 -19.95
CA TYR A 27 1.87 3.46 -21.40
C TYR A 27 0.51 3.64 -22.09
N TRP A 28 -0.48 2.80 -21.77
CA TRP A 28 -1.81 2.90 -22.37
C TRP A 28 -2.52 4.22 -22.04
N SER A 29 -2.34 4.73 -20.82
CA SER A 29 -2.97 5.98 -20.39
C SER A 29 -2.58 7.22 -21.22
N HIS A 30 -1.46 7.14 -21.95
CA HIS A 30 -0.96 8.20 -22.84
C HIS A 30 -1.28 7.96 -24.32
N GLN A 31 -1.93 6.84 -24.68
CA GLN A 31 -2.24 6.54 -26.07
C GLN A 31 -3.57 7.17 -26.50
N PRO A 32 -3.69 7.68 -27.75
CA PRO A 32 -4.95 8.20 -28.29
C PRO A 32 -6.06 7.14 -28.36
N LYS A 33 -5.68 5.88 -28.49
CA LYS A 33 -6.56 4.71 -28.53
C LYS A 33 -6.13 3.75 -27.42
N ALA A 34 -6.44 4.12 -26.16
CA ALA A 34 -6.25 3.22 -25.05
C ALA A 34 -7.17 1.99 -25.16
N PRO A 35 -6.78 0.82 -24.65
CA PRO A 35 -7.67 -0.32 -24.48
C PRO A 35 -8.93 0.07 -23.69
N ASN A 36 -9.97 -0.77 -23.79
CA ASN A 36 -11.16 -0.51 -23.01
C ASN A 36 -10.87 -0.58 -21.50
N ALA A 37 -11.71 0.06 -20.70
CA ALA A 37 -11.56 0.16 -19.24
C ALA A 37 -11.43 -1.19 -18.53
N PHE A 38 -11.98 -2.27 -19.13
CA PHE A 38 -11.87 -3.62 -18.57
C PHE A 38 -10.41 -4.09 -18.52
N TRP A 39 -9.65 -3.94 -19.59
CA TRP A 39 -8.25 -4.39 -19.63
C TRP A 39 -7.37 -3.53 -18.74
N THR A 40 -7.59 -2.21 -18.73
CA THR A 40 -6.87 -1.31 -17.84
C THR A 40 -7.09 -1.70 -16.39
N GLY A 41 -8.35 -1.79 -15.95
CA GLY A 41 -8.67 -2.18 -14.56
C GLY A 41 -8.24 -3.61 -14.22
N PHE A 42 -8.25 -4.54 -15.17
CA PHE A 42 -7.73 -5.89 -14.96
C PHE A 42 -6.23 -5.88 -14.66
N PHE A 43 -5.42 -5.11 -15.41
CA PHE A 43 -3.98 -5.00 -15.17
C PHE A 43 -3.67 -4.25 -13.88
N GLU A 44 -4.45 -3.22 -13.55
CA GLU A 44 -4.34 -2.50 -12.26
C GLU A 44 -4.60 -3.43 -11.08
N LEU A 45 -5.71 -4.17 -11.13
CA LEU A 45 -6.07 -5.11 -10.07
C LEU A 45 -5.10 -6.30 -9.99
N ALA A 46 -4.66 -6.83 -11.11
CA ALA A 46 -3.68 -7.93 -11.14
C ALA A 46 -2.34 -7.49 -10.51
N GLY A 47 -1.90 -6.27 -10.78
CA GLY A 47 -0.73 -5.67 -10.13
C GLY A 47 -0.91 -5.54 -8.62
N LEU A 48 -2.06 -5.03 -8.18
CA LEU A 48 -2.40 -4.89 -6.78
C LEU A 48 -2.43 -6.25 -6.04
N LEU A 49 -2.98 -7.28 -6.68
CA LEU A 49 -3.09 -8.62 -6.10
C LEU A 49 -1.79 -9.43 -6.14
N ALA A 50 -0.82 -9.05 -6.96
CA ALA A 50 0.40 -9.83 -7.16
C ALA A 50 1.17 -10.08 -5.85
N PRO A 51 1.42 -9.10 -4.95
CA PRO A 51 2.12 -9.34 -3.70
C PRO A 51 1.43 -10.37 -2.79
N VAL A 52 0.10 -10.30 -2.67
CA VAL A 52 -0.64 -11.29 -1.87
C VAL A 52 -0.63 -12.66 -2.53
N GLY A 53 -0.63 -12.72 -3.86
CA GLY A 53 -0.45 -13.98 -4.61
C GLY A 53 0.91 -14.62 -4.35
N VAL A 54 1.99 -13.82 -4.34
CA VAL A 54 3.35 -14.30 -4.00
C VAL A 54 3.40 -14.77 -2.54
N ALA A 55 2.83 -14.01 -1.60
CA ALA A 55 2.74 -14.43 -0.20
C ALA A 55 1.98 -15.75 -0.06
N ALA A 56 0.81 -15.87 -0.68
CA ALA A 56 -0.01 -17.08 -0.67
C ALA A 56 0.75 -18.29 -1.23
N TYR A 57 1.48 -18.11 -2.32
CA TYR A 57 2.34 -19.17 -2.89
C TYR A 57 3.40 -19.64 -1.89
N LEU A 58 4.08 -18.71 -1.20
CA LEU A 58 5.10 -19.06 -0.21
C LEU A 58 4.50 -19.76 1.01
N PHE A 59 3.35 -19.29 1.49
CA PHE A 59 2.61 -19.95 2.58
C PHE A 59 2.13 -21.35 2.20
N ALA A 60 1.66 -21.56 0.97
CA ALA A 60 1.20 -22.86 0.49
C ALA A 60 2.33 -23.90 0.40
N ARG A 61 3.57 -23.46 0.21
CA ARG A 61 4.73 -24.34 0.09
C ARG A 61 5.38 -24.76 1.42
N ASP A 62 5.07 -24.04 2.50
CA ASP A 62 5.65 -24.29 3.82
C ASP A 62 4.55 -24.45 4.87
N LYS A 63 4.36 -25.69 5.35
CA LYS A 63 3.34 -26.01 6.37
C LYS A 63 3.56 -25.24 7.68
N ALA A 64 4.81 -24.93 8.04
CA ALA A 64 5.12 -24.19 9.25
C ALA A 64 4.74 -22.70 9.10
N LEU A 65 4.96 -22.11 7.93
CA LEU A 65 4.48 -20.76 7.59
C LEU A 65 2.96 -20.70 7.56
N LEU A 66 2.30 -21.68 6.92
CA LEU A 66 0.84 -21.74 6.86
C LEU A 66 0.22 -21.88 8.24
N SER A 67 0.82 -22.69 9.12
CA SER A 67 0.38 -22.82 10.52
C SER A 67 0.53 -21.51 11.29
N ASP A 68 1.63 -20.79 11.08
CA ASP A 68 1.88 -19.47 11.68
C ASP A 68 0.83 -18.44 11.23
N LEU A 69 0.55 -18.39 9.92
CA LEU A 69 -0.49 -17.53 9.37
C LEU A 69 -1.85 -17.82 9.99
N LYS A 70 -2.27 -19.11 10.03
CA LYS A 70 -3.55 -19.51 10.65
C LYS A 70 -3.62 -19.11 12.12
N ALA A 71 -2.55 -19.28 12.88
CA ALA A 71 -2.50 -18.93 14.29
C ALA A 71 -2.69 -17.42 14.55
N ARG A 72 -2.42 -16.56 13.59
CA ARG A 72 -2.64 -15.10 13.70
C ARG A 72 -4.11 -14.72 13.61
N PHE A 73 -4.89 -15.47 12.82
CA PHE A 73 -6.32 -15.21 12.62
C PHE A 73 -7.22 -15.93 13.61
N ILE A 74 -6.72 -16.96 14.32
CA ILE A 74 -7.51 -17.77 15.23
C ILE A 74 -7.22 -17.40 16.69
N GLY A 75 -8.27 -17.14 17.46
CA GLY A 75 -8.22 -17.15 18.93
C GLY A 75 -7.71 -15.93 19.62
N LYS A 76 -7.53 -14.79 18.96
CA LYS A 76 -7.17 -13.52 19.62
C LYS A 76 -8.41 -12.64 19.77
N ASN A 77 -8.68 -12.20 21.00
CA ASN A 77 -9.65 -11.15 21.23
C ASN A 77 -9.02 -9.80 20.80
N LEU A 78 -9.19 -9.45 19.53
CA LEU A 78 -8.63 -8.25 18.92
C LEU A 78 -9.10 -6.99 19.66
N LEU A 79 -10.35 -6.96 20.11
CA LEU A 79 -10.94 -5.80 20.77
C LEU A 79 -10.33 -5.51 22.15
N SER A 80 -9.76 -6.50 22.80
CA SER A 80 -9.04 -6.29 24.08
C SER A 80 -7.57 -5.89 23.90
N ASN A 81 -7.05 -5.92 22.67
CA ASN A 81 -5.67 -5.59 22.37
C ASN A 81 -5.52 -4.08 22.14
N ARG A 82 -4.78 -3.38 23.03
CA ARG A 82 -4.52 -1.93 22.90
C ARG A 82 -3.85 -1.57 21.58
N TYR A 83 -2.97 -2.41 21.06
CA TYR A 83 -2.27 -2.17 19.78
C TYR A 83 -3.22 -2.20 18.59
N PHE A 84 -4.26 -3.02 18.63
CA PHE A 84 -5.32 -2.99 17.63
C PHE A 84 -5.97 -1.62 17.52
N TRP A 85 -6.33 -1.02 18.66
CA TRP A 85 -6.94 0.32 18.69
C TRP A 85 -5.97 1.42 18.27
N ILE A 86 -4.69 1.33 18.68
CA ILE A 86 -3.66 2.27 18.23
C ILE A 86 -3.53 2.24 16.71
N THR A 87 -3.37 1.07 16.11
CA THR A 87 -3.22 0.92 14.66
C THR A 87 -4.48 1.36 13.91
N LEU A 88 -5.65 1.06 14.44
CA LEU A 88 -6.93 1.44 13.81
C LEU A 88 -7.18 2.96 13.87
N LEU A 89 -6.88 3.60 15.00
CA LEU A 89 -7.22 5.00 15.23
C LEU A 89 -6.13 5.97 14.80
N PHE A 90 -4.88 5.53 14.74
CA PHE A 90 -3.75 6.40 14.41
C PHE A 90 -3.88 7.07 13.02
N PRO A 91 -4.20 6.36 11.91
CA PRO A 91 -4.31 7.01 10.60
C PRO A 91 -5.40 8.07 10.55
N PRO A 92 -6.66 7.81 10.93
CA PRO A 92 -7.70 8.83 10.87
C PRO A 92 -7.43 10.01 11.82
N ILE A 93 -6.89 9.76 13.00
CA ILE A 93 -6.53 10.84 13.93
C ILE A 93 -5.42 11.70 13.34
N SER A 94 -4.39 11.10 12.74
CA SER A 94 -3.28 11.84 12.12
C SER A 94 -3.75 12.72 10.95
N ILE A 95 -4.68 12.23 10.13
CA ILE A 95 -5.28 13.01 9.04
C ILE A 95 -6.07 14.20 9.59
N ILE A 96 -6.95 13.97 10.57
CA ILE A 96 -7.74 15.04 11.20
C ILE A 96 -6.82 16.07 11.84
N MET A 97 -5.78 15.63 12.55
CA MET A 97 -4.82 16.55 13.18
C MET A 97 -4.05 17.37 12.13
N ALA A 98 -3.62 16.74 11.04
CA ALA A 98 -2.97 17.44 9.94
C ALA A 98 -3.89 18.51 9.31
N GLN A 99 -5.17 18.18 9.09
CA GLN A 99 -6.16 19.11 8.58
C GLN A 99 -6.43 20.27 9.56
N LEU A 100 -6.50 20.00 10.87
CA LEU A 100 -6.68 21.06 11.88
C LEU A 100 -5.46 22.00 11.93
N ILE A 101 -4.25 21.46 11.90
CA ILE A 101 -3.01 22.25 11.86
C ILE A 101 -2.96 23.11 10.59
N SER A 102 -3.41 22.58 9.46
CA SER A 102 -3.39 23.30 8.19
C SER A 102 -4.30 24.54 8.16
N LEU A 103 -5.34 24.60 9.00
CA LEU A 103 -6.18 25.80 9.15
C LEU A 103 -5.34 27.00 9.65
N ASP A 104 -4.41 26.77 10.59
CA ASP A 104 -3.52 27.82 11.10
C ASP A 104 -2.52 28.27 10.02
N LEU A 105 -2.29 27.45 8.99
CA LEU A 105 -1.46 27.76 7.83
C LEU A 105 -2.25 28.41 6.68
N GLY A 106 -3.54 28.76 6.90
CA GLY A 106 -4.38 29.48 5.95
C GLY A 106 -5.18 28.59 4.98
N HIS A 107 -5.23 27.29 5.18
CA HIS A 107 -6.11 26.42 4.39
C HIS A 107 -7.58 26.56 4.79
N SER A 108 -8.48 26.32 3.84
CA SER A 108 -9.93 26.45 4.01
C SER A 108 -10.55 25.26 4.75
N LEU A 109 -11.69 25.49 5.41
CA LEU A 109 -12.56 24.44 5.96
C LEU A 109 -13.09 23.47 4.89
N ASP A 110 -13.04 23.85 3.62
CA ASP A 110 -13.47 22.98 2.50
C ASP A 110 -12.65 21.67 2.40
N GLN A 111 -11.44 21.64 2.99
CA GLN A 111 -10.65 20.41 3.07
C GLN A 111 -11.32 19.28 3.88
N PHE A 112 -12.30 19.58 4.72
CA PHE A 112 -13.10 18.58 5.45
C PHE A 112 -14.25 18.01 4.61
N TYR A 113 -14.50 18.57 3.41
CA TYR A 113 -15.52 18.05 2.52
C TYR A 113 -15.08 16.74 1.90
N ILE A 114 -15.89 15.70 2.05
CA ILE A 114 -15.65 14.40 1.42
C ILE A 114 -16.25 14.46 0.02
N SER A 115 -15.41 14.52 -1.00
CA SER A 115 -15.84 14.44 -2.40
C SER A 115 -16.52 13.10 -2.68
N GLY A 116 -17.67 13.12 -3.35
CA GLY A 116 -18.31 11.93 -3.88
C GLY A 116 -17.56 11.31 -5.06
N GLN A 117 -16.57 12.03 -5.61
CA GLN A 117 -15.77 11.61 -6.76
C GLN A 117 -14.34 11.35 -6.30
N PRO A 118 -13.86 10.09 -6.34
CA PRO A 118 -12.45 9.79 -6.10
C PRO A 118 -11.57 10.45 -7.16
N SER A 119 -10.36 10.81 -6.76
CA SER A 119 -9.36 11.46 -7.62
C SER A 119 -8.69 10.53 -8.63
N PHE A 120 -9.13 9.28 -8.75
CA PHE A 120 -8.57 8.29 -9.70
C PHE A 120 -9.68 7.50 -10.39
N SER A 121 -9.37 7.01 -11.60
CA SER A 121 -10.24 6.08 -12.31
C SER A 121 -10.04 4.67 -11.81
N SER A 122 -11.11 3.97 -11.52
CA SER A 122 -11.10 2.57 -11.07
C SER A 122 -11.93 1.67 -11.99
N ALA A 123 -12.39 2.19 -13.14
CA ALA A 123 -13.21 1.42 -14.07
C ALA A 123 -12.53 0.11 -14.46
N PRO A 124 -13.25 -1.01 -14.54
CA PRO A 124 -14.72 -1.13 -14.43
C PRO A 124 -15.24 -1.28 -12.96
N PHE A 125 -14.39 -1.13 -11.96
CA PHE A 125 -14.75 -1.33 -10.56
C PHE A 125 -15.25 -0.03 -9.92
N ASN A 126 -16.07 -0.15 -8.88
CA ASN A 126 -16.44 0.98 -8.07
C ASN A 126 -15.21 1.51 -7.32
N ALA A 127 -14.93 2.80 -7.40
CA ALA A 127 -13.74 3.40 -6.82
C ALA A 127 -13.68 3.24 -5.29
N TRP A 128 -14.79 3.36 -4.59
CA TRP A 128 -14.84 3.11 -3.14
C TRP A 128 -14.54 1.65 -2.79
N PHE A 129 -14.98 0.72 -3.63
CA PHE A 129 -14.61 -0.70 -3.46
C PHE A 129 -13.11 -0.90 -3.56
N VAL A 130 -12.46 -0.30 -4.58
CA VAL A 130 -11.01 -0.39 -4.76
C VAL A 130 -10.27 0.29 -3.61
N LEU A 131 -10.73 1.47 -3.15
CA LEU A 131 -10.16 2.18 -2.00
C LEU A 131 -10.20 1.36 -0.70
N CYS A 132 -11.26 0.58 -0.49
CA CYS A 132 -11.34 -0.31 0.67
C CYS A 132 -10.55 -1.59 0.48
N LEU A 133 -10.51 -2.13 -0.74
CA LEU A 133 -9.85 -3.39 -1.05
C LEU A 133 -8.32 -3.25 -1.03
N ALA A 134 -7.79 -2.18 -1.64
CA ALA A 134 -6.35 -2.01 -1.81
C ALA A 134 -5.58 -2.09 -0.48
N PRO A 135 -5.93 -1.32 0.56
CA PRO A 135 -5.22 -1.41 1.84
C PRO A 135 -5.28 -2.81 2.45
N VAL A 136 -6.43 -3.48 2.39
CA VAL A 136 -6.58 -4.84 2.94
C VAL A 136 -5.66 -5.83 2.22
N VAL A 137 -5.61 -5.76 0.89
CA VAL A 137 -4.77 -6.64 0.06
C VAL A 137 -3.29 -6.35 0.33
N GLU A 138 -2.92 -5.09 0.38
CA GLU A 138 -1.55 -4.67 0.69
C GLU A 138 -1.12 -5.15 2.07
N GLU A 139 -1.92 -4.91 3.11
CA GLU A 139 -1.63 -5.35 4.47
C GLU A 139 -1.50 -6.87 4.60
N LEU A 140 -2.35 -7.62 3.88
CA LEU A 140 -2.24 -9.08 3.83
C LEU A 140 -0.90 -9.55 3.23
N ALA A 141 -0.34 -8.85 2.27
CA ALA A 141 0.97 -9.18 1.71
C ALA A 141 2.11 -8.71 2.60
N TRP A 142 2.07 -7.44 2.98
CA TRP A 142 3.18 -6.76 3.64
C TRP A 142 3.38 -7.23 5.08
N HIS A 143 2.29 -7.32 5.87
CA HIS A 143 2.37 -7.63 7.31
C HIS A 143 2.13 -9.11 7.66
N THR A 144 1.88 -9.97 6.67
CA THR A 144 1.88 -11.42 6.92
C THR A 144 3.18 -12.10 6.52
N TYR A 145 3.86 -11.61 5.45
CA TYR A 145 5.11 -12.18 4.98
C TYR A 145 6.25 -11.15 4.90
N GLY A 146 6.03 -10.02 4.24
CA GLY A 146 7.09 -9.07 3.89
C GLY A 146 7.87 -8.55 5.08
N THR A 147 7.19 -7.86 6.00
CA THR A 147 7.85 -7.28 7.17
C THR A 147 8.44 -8.33 8.11
N ASP A 148 7.76 -9.48 8.28
CA ASP A 148 8.31 -10.59 9.07
C ASP A 148 9.58 -11.17 8.46
N ALA A 149 9.65 -11.25 7.14
CA ALA A 149 10.85 -11.69 6.43
C ALA A 149 12.03 -10.74 6.66
N LEU A 150 11.80 -9.41 6.68
CA LEU A 150 12.81 -8.42 7.04
C LEU A 150 13.17 -8.48 8.54
N ARG A 151 12.16 -8.53 9.40
CA ARG A 151 12.32 -8.60 10.86
C ARG A 151 13.07 -9.84 11.32
N SER A 152 13.05 -10.91 10.52
CA SER A 152 13.84 -12.11 10.79
C SER A 152 15.36 -11.89 10.68
N LYS A 153 15.78 -10.81 10.01
CA LYS A 153 17.17 -10.50 9.67
C LYS A 153 17.65 -9.13 10.17
N CYS A 154 16.73 -8.20 10.37
CA CYS A 154 17.03 -6.80 10.68
C CYS A 154 16.31 -6.34 11.95
N SER A 155 16.82 -5.27 12.58
CA SER A 155 16.11 -4.58 13.66
C SER A 155 14.80 -3.95 13.17
N LEU A 156 13.90 -3.56 14.07
CA LEU A 156 12.66 -2.87 13.74
C LEU A 156 12.92 -1.63 12.87
N PHE A 157 13.81 -0.76 13.33
CA PHE A 157 14.13 0.48 12.63
C PHE A 157 14.64 0.22 11.20
N ILE A 158 15.62 -0.67 11.04
CA ILE A 158 16.19 -1.00 9.71
C ILE A 158 15.14 -1.65 8.81
N SER A 159 14.31 -2.55 9.35
CA SER A 159 13.23 -3.17 8.58
C SER A 159 12.20 -2.12 8.12
N SER A 160 11.87 -1.17 8.97
CA SER A 160 10.94 -0.08 8.61
C SER A 160 11.51 0.84 7.53
N VAL A 161 12.81 1.21 7.62
CA VAL A 161 13.48 2.00 6.58
C VAL A 161 13.48 1.26 5.24
N ILE A 162 13.94 0.01 5.23
CA ILE A 162 14.00 -0.80 4.00
C ILE A 162 12.60 -0.95 3.39
N PHE A 163 11.61 -1.28 4.23
CA PHE A 163 10.26 -1.49 3.75
C PHE A 163 9.61 -0.20 3.25
N THR A 164 9.83 0.92 3.92
CA THR A 164 9.34 2.24 3.46
C THR A 164 9.88 2.59 2.08
N LEU A 165 11.19 2.43 1.86
CA LEU A 165 11.81 2.68 0.55
C LEU A 165 11.26 1.73 -0.52
N TYR A 166 11.14 0.45 -0.18
CA TYR A 166 10.58 -0.55 -1.07
C TYR A 166 9.13 -0.24 -1.43
N TRP A 167 8.27 0.04 -0.45
CA TRP A 167 6.86 0.33 -0.67
C TRP A 167 6.66 1.63 -1.44
N GLY A 168 7.47 2.66 -1.18
CA GLY A 168 7.48 3.87 -1.99
C GLY A 168 7.85 3.59 -3.46
N LEU A 169 8.89 2.80 -3.69
CA LEU A 169 9.29 2.37 -5.04
C LEU A 169 8.24 1.49 -5.71
N TRP A 170 7.51 0.68 -4.96
CA TRP A 170 6.43 -0.15 -5.49
C TRP A 170 5.34 0.68 -6.19
N HIS A 171 5.05 1.88 -5.68
CA HIS A 171 4.09 2.80 -6.29
C HIS A 171 4.63 3.53 -7.52
N LEU A 172 5.93 3.46 -7.82
CA LEU A 172 6.57 4.26 -8.87
C LEU A 172 5.83 4.23 -10.23
N PRO A 173 5.37 3.09 -10.78
CA PRO A 173 4.68 3.09 -12.06
C PRO A 173 3.37 3.90 -12.05
N LEU A 174 2.69 3.99 -10.92
CA LEU A 174 1.43 4.71 -10.79
C LEU A 174 1.60 6.23 -10.96
N PHE A 175 2.81 6.76 -10.70
CA PHE A 175 3.13 8.16 -10.97
C PHE A 175 3.20 8.49 -12.47
N PHE A 176 3.30 7.47 -13.31
CA PHE A 176 3.30 7.62 -14.77
C PHE A 176 1.93 7.36 -15.39
N VAL A 177 0.94 6.94 -14.63
CA VAL A 177 -0.45 6.80 -15.10
C VAL A 177 -1.09 8.18 -15.14
N LYS A 178 -1.61 8.56 -16.32
CA LYS A 178 -2.26 9.84 -16.53
C LYS A 178 -3.46 10.01 -15.59
N ASP A 179 -3.59 11.20 -15.03
CA ASP A 179 -4.68 11.59 -14.12
C ASP A 179 -4.78 10.75 -12.82
N TYR A 180 -3.68 10.06 -12.43
CA TYR A 180 -3.60 9.32 -11.17
C TYR A 180 -2.88 10.16 -10.08
N TYR A 181 -1.59 9.93 -9.82
CA TYR A 181 -0.81 10.72 -8.86
C TYR A 181 -0.16 11.99 -9.43
N GLN A 182 -0.23 12.21 -10.74
CA GLN A 182 0.50 13.29 -11.40
C GLN A 182 0.10 14.69 -10.92
N SER A 183 -1.19 14.91 -10.63
CA SER A 183 -1.67 16.21 -10.14
C SER A 183 -0.97 16.67 -8.86
N ASN A 184 -0.70 15.74 -7.95
CA ASN A 184 -0.05 16.04 -6.67
C ASN A 184 1.44 16.36 -6.85
N ILE A 185 2.12 15.63 -7.76
CA ILE A 185 3.53 15.89 -8.06
C ILE A 185 3.72 17.25 -8.75
N HIS A 186 2.84 17.59 -9.68
CA HIS A 186 2.90 18.86 -10.38
C HIS A 186 2.64 20.06 -9.47
N ALA A 187 1.80 19.89 -8.44
CA ALA A 187 1.45 20.98 -7.53
C ALA A 187 2.56 21.29 -6.51
N GLU A 188 3.19 20.26 -5.93
CA GLU A 188 4.06 20.45 -4.75
C GLU A 188 5.44 19.76 -4.85
N GLY A 189 5.69 18.99 -5.91
CA GLY A 189 7.01 18.45 -6.25
C GLY A 189 7.78 17.78 -5.11
N LEU A 190 8.90 18.41 -4.72
CA LEU A 190 9.80 17.88 -3.71
C LEU A 190 9.13 17.74 -2.33
N LEU A 191 8.32 18.71 -1.92
CA LEU A 191 7.65 18.70 -0.62
C LEU A 191 6.67 17.53 -0.51
N TYR A 192 5.91 17.28 -1.58
CA TYR A 192 5.03 16.11 -1.65
C TYR A 192 5.81 14.80 -1.50
N THR A 193 6.94 14.67 -2.20
CA THR A 193 7.79 13.47 -2.15
C THR A 193 8.36 13.24 -0.76
N ILE A 194 8.90 14.29 -0.12
CA ILE A 194 9.42 14.19 1.25
C ILE A 194 8.31 13.78 2.21
N ASN A 195 7.16 14.46 2.16
CA ASN A 195 6.03 14.16 3.03
C ASN A 195 5.51 12.73 2.83
N PHE A 196 5.46 12.26 1.59
CA PHE A 196 5.09 10.88 1.26
C PHE A 196 5.98 9.86 1.98
N PHE A 197 7.32 9.98 1.85
CA PHE A 197 8.24 9.04 2.48
C PHE A 197 8.28 9.15 4.00
N VAL A 198 8.18 10.36 4.56
CA VAL A 198 8.16 10.57 6.01
C VAL A 198 6.89 9.97 6.62
N SER A 199 5.74 10.22 6.03
CA SER A 199 4.45 9.67 6.49
C SER A 199 4.42 8.15 6.37
N LEU A 200 4.93 7.62 5.26
CA LEU A 200 5.02 6.19 5.02
C LEU A 200 5.95 5.51 6.04
N PHE A 201 7.11 6.12 6.35
CA PHE A 201 8.01 5.60 7.38
C PHE A 201 7.36 5.60 8.76
N ALA A 202 6.72 6.70 9.15
CA ALA A 202 6.03 6.78 10.44
C ALA A 202 4.94 5.71 10.56
N PHE A 203 4.14 5.54 9.51
CA PHE A 203 3.10 4.50 9.44
C PHE A 203 3.72 3.10 9.59
N VAL A 204 4.68 2.75 8.73
CA VAL A 204 5.36 1.45 8.75
C VAL A 204 6.01 1.16 10.11
N PHE A 205 6.64 2.16 10.73
CA PHE A 205 7.30 2.00 12.04
C PHE A 205 6.31 1.72 13.17
N ILE A 206 5.13 2.36 13.13
CA ILE A 206 4.11 2.21 14.17
C ILE A 206 3.38 0.87 14.08
N ILE A 207 3.10 0.37 12.85
CA ILE A 207 2.35 -0.87 12.66
C ILE A 207 3.20 -2.13 12.75
N ASN A 208 4.53 -2.04 12.69
CA ASN A 208 5.47 -3.16 12.86
C ASN A 208 5.90 -3.34 14.30
#